data_fb091e00aa365f2bfcebf82493f0d9f1
#
_entry.id   fb091e00aa365f2bfcebf82493f0d9f1
#
_cell.length_a   1.000
_cell.length_b   1.000
_cell.length_c   1.000
_cell.angle_alpha   90.00
_cell.angle_beta   90.00
_cell.angle_gamma   90.00
#
_symmetry.space_group_name_H-M   'P 1'
#
loop_
_entity.id
_entity.type
_entity.pdbx_description
1 polymer ?
#
loop_
_entity_poly.entity_id
_entity_poly.type
_entity_poly.pdbx_seq_one_letter_code
_entity_poly.pdbx_strand_id
1 'polypeptide(L)'
;MYLLCKLEGDPRAVRVIKRPLTIKVTFAKADGTCQTLEGPVNYLTGDAILTGIANENWPVLRTMFDKRYEAAASTTFGSDGDYVKKPLEVFALRLELPLDVTLAAGGVLHGETGDWLLQYGPTDYGIVRDDIFRSTYDFL
;
A
#
# COMPACT_ATOMS: atom_id res chain seq x y z
N MET A 1 0.03 21.85 13.14
CA MET A 1 0.60 22.07 11.79
C MET A 1 -0.05 21.09 10.81
N TYR A 2 -0.29 21.49 9.63
CA TYR A 2 -0.82 20.64 8.57
C TYR A 2 -0.06 20.89 7.27
N LEU A 3 -0.07 19.89 6.38
CA LEU A 3 0.62 19.96 5.11
C LEU A 3 -0.35 20.39 4.02
N LEU A 4 -0.06 21.51 3.35
CA LEU A 4 -0.86 22.01 2.24
C LEU A 4 -0.24 21.77 0.87
N CYS A 5 1.04 21.45 0.83
CA CYS A 5 1.78 21.31 -0.42
C CYS A 5 2.18 19.87 -0.66
N LYS A 6 2.48 19.59 -1.91
CA LYS A 6 3.00 18.29 -2.32
C LYS A 6 4.42 18.13 -1.81
N LEU A 7 4.83 16.90 -1.53
CA LEU A 7 6.23 16.59 -1.25
C LEU A 7 7.10 16.73 -2.51
N GLU A 8 6.50 16.57 -3.67
CA GLU A 8 7.17 16.84 -4.94
C GLU A 8 7.68 18.28 -4.96
N GLY A 9 8.98 18.44 -5.21
CA GLY A 9 9.62 19.75 -5.17
C GLY A 9 10.08 20.21 -3.80
N ASP A 10 9.72 19.53 -2.71
CA ASP A 10 10.27 19.83 -1.40
C ASP A 10 11.72 19.31 -1.33
N PRO A 11 12.71 20.21 -1.05
CA PRO A 11 14.12 19.78 -1.04
C PRO A 11 14.45 18.78 0.06
N ARG A 12 13.60 18.62 1.06
CA ARG A 12 13.80 17.65 2.15
C ARG A 12 13.21 16.28 1.80
N ALA A 13 12.32 16.21 0.81
CA ALA A 13 11.71 14.96 0.39
C ALA A 13 12.66 14.15 -0.47
N VAL A 14 12.60 12.83 -0.32
CA VAL A 14 13.37 11.88 -1.11
C VAL A 14 12.42 10.98 -1.87
N ARG A 15 12.90 10.40 -2.98
CA ARG A 15 12.13 9.39 -3.69
C ARG A 15 12.53 8.02 -3.20
N VAL A 16 11.54 7.19 -2.97
CA VAL A 16 11.73 5.82 -2.51
C VAL A 16 10.82 4.89 -3.30
N ILE A 17 11.13 3.60 -3.25
CA ILE A 17 10.33 2.57 -3.88
C ILE A 17 10.09 1.46 -2.87
N LYS A 18 8.85 0.99 -2.80
CA LYS A 18 8.52 -0.11 -1.89
C LYS A 18 9.14 -1.40 -2.40
N ARG A 19 9.78 -2.16 -1.50
CA ARG A 19 10.37 -3.44 -1.85
C ARG A 19 9.29 -4.41 -2.30
N PRO A 20 9.54 -5.17 -3.38
CA PRO A 20 8.59 -6.19 -3.81
C PRO A 20 8.42 -7.24 -2.72
N LEU A 21 7.17 -7.63 -2.47
CA LEU A 21 6.83 -8.68 -1.54
C LEU A 21 5.94 -9.67 -2.27
N THR A 22 6.36 -10.94 -2.30
CA THR A 22 5.55 -11.98 -2.92
C THR A 22 4.39 -12.35 -2.01
N ILE A 23 3.19 -12.35 -2.55
CA ILE A 23 1.97 -12.72 -1.85
C ILE A 23 1.26 -13.84 -2.60
N LYS A 24 0.50 -14.64 -1.87
CA LYS A 24 -0.32 -15.70 -2.47
C LYS A 24 -1.67 -15.12 -2.85
N VAL A 25 -2.15 -15.49 -4.03
CA VAL A 25 -3.41 -15.02 -4.58
C VAL A 25 -4.22 -16.20 -5.07
N THR A 26 -5.51 -16.21 -4.72
CA THR A 26 -6.51 -17.08 -5.33
C THR A 26 -7.61 -16.21 -5.89
N PHE A 27 -8.20 -16.61 -7.01
CA PHE A 27 -9.31 -15.88 -7.61
C PHE A 27 -10.62 -16.52 -7.22
N ALA A 28 -11.58 -15.70 -6.80
CA ALA A 28 -12.87 -16.16 -6.32
C ALA A 28 -13.67 -16.83 -7.45
N LYS A 29 -14.15 -18.05 -7.19
CA LYS A 29 -14.98 -18.80 -8.14
C LYS A 29 -16.46 -18.56 -7.92
N ALA A 30 -16.82 -17.90 -6.83
CA ALA A 30 -18.17 -17.53 -6.47
C ALA A 30 -18.14 -16.29 -5.58
N ASP A 31 -19.25 -15.57 -5.50
CA ASP A 31 -19.37 -14.47 -4.55
C ASP A 31 -19.27 -14.98 -3.11
N GLY A 32 -18.72 -14.18 -2.23
CA GLY A 32 -18.56 -14.59 -0.84
C GLY A 32 -18.10 -13.47 0.06
N THR A 33 -17.67 -13.85 1.26
CA THR A 33 -17.18 -12.93 2.28
C THR A 33 -15.82 -13.41 2.79
N CYS A 34 -14.88 -12.48 2.86
CA CYS A 34 -13.54 -12.72 3.37
C CYS A 34 -13.42 -12.12 4.77
N GLN A 35 -12.87 -12.90 5.71
CA GLN A 35 -12.55 -12.38 7.05
C GLN A 35 -11.19 -11.71 6.98
N THR A 36 -11.18 -10.39 7.13
CA THR A 36 -9.94 -9.59 7.15
C THR A 36 -9.61 -9.18 8.58
N LEU A 37 -8.40 -8.63 8.79
CA LEU A 37 -8.02 -8.10 10.10
C LEU A 37 -8.94 -6.97 10.56
N GLU A 38 -9.61 -6.30 9.64
CA GLU A 38 -10.52 -5.18 9.92
C GLU A 38 -12.00 -5.62 9.94
N GLY A 39 -12.26 -6.92 9.81
CA GLY A 39 -13.61 -7.48 9.80
C GLY A 39 -13.99 -8.11 8.46
N PRO A 40 -15.25 -8.52 8.29
CA PRO A 40 -15.69 -9.19 7.07
C PRO A 40 -15.81 -8.19 5.91
N VAL A 41 -15.33 -8.61 4.72
CA VAL A 41 -15.43 -7.85 3.47
C VAL A 41 -15.99 -8.75 2.39
N ASN A 42 -17.03 -8.30 1.71
CA ASN A 42 -17.66 -9.04 0.62
C ASN A 42 -16.82 -8.94 -0.64
N TYR A 43 -16.83 -10.01 -1.43
CA TYR A 43 -16.18 -10.05 -2.74
C TYR A 43 -17.09 -10.70 -3.77
N LEU A 44 -16.78 -10.45 -5.03
CA LEU A 44 -17.51 -11.01 -6.17
C LEU A 44 -16.66 -12.04 -6.89
N THR A 45 -17.31 -12.90 -7.66
CA THR A 45 -16.66 -13.86 -8.54
C THR A 45 -15.61 -13.15 -9.41
N GLY A 46 -14.41 -13.70 -9.45
CA GLY A 46 -13.28 -13.14 -10.20
C GLY A 46 -12.40 -12.19 -9.40
N ASP A 47 -12.82 -11.72 -8.24
CA ASP A 47 -11.98 -10.89 -7.39
C ASP A 47 -10.79 -11.69 -6.86
N ALA A 48 -9.69 -10.99 -6.61
CA ALA A 48 -8.50 -11.61 -6.05
C ALA A 48 -8.61 -11.67 -4.53
N ILE A 49 -8.30 -12.83 -3.97
CA ILE A 49 -8.17 -13.02 -2.52
C ILE A 49 -6.69 -13.16 -2.22
N LEU A 50 -6.14 -12.21 -1.49
CA LEU A 50 -4.73 -12.14 -1.18
C LEU A 50 -4.48 -12.71 0.21
N THR A 51 -3.35 -13.42 0.35
CA THR A 51 -2.88 -13.94 1.64
C THR A 51 -1.50 -13.37 1.91
N GLY A 52 -1.36 -12.65 3.01
CA GLY A 52 -0.11 -12.05 3.43
C GLY A 52 0.76 -13.01 4.24
N ILE A 53 1.92 -12.51 4.65
CA ILE A 53 2.94 -13.31 5.35
C ILE A 53 2.49 -13.78 6.74
N ALA A 54 1.53 -13.09 7.35
CA ALA A 54 0.97 -13.47 8.65
C ALA A 54 -0.34 -14.27 8.50
N ASN A 55 -0.59 -14.84 7.32
CA ASN A 55 -1.81 -15.56 6.97
C ASN A 55 -3.09 -14.71 7.02
N GLU A 56 -2.95 -13.39 7.07
CA GLU A 56 -4.09 -12.50 6.91
C GLU A 56 -4.61 -12.56 5.47
N ASN A 57 -5.92 -12.39 5.31
CA ASN A 57 -6.56 -12.42 4.00
C ASN A 57 -7.32 -11.11 3.75
N TRP A 58 -7.33 -10.67 2.51
CA TRP A 58 -8.16 -9.53 2.08
C TRP A 58 -8.49 -9.66 0.60
N PRO A 59 -9.68 -9.19 0.18
CA PRO A 59 -10.05 -9.19 -1.23
C PRO A 59 -9.61 -7.91 -1.91
N VAL A 60 -9.33 -8.02 -3.21
CA VAL A 60 -9.05 -6.88 -4.08
C VAL A 60 -9.92 -7.02 -5.33
N LEU A 61 -10.61 -5.95 -5.71
CA LEU A 61 -11.39 -5.92 -6.95
C LEU A 61 -10.51 -6.30 -8.13
N ARG A 62 -11.03 -7.15 -9.03
CA ARG A 62 -10.26 -7.66 -10.15
C ARG A 62 -9.63 -6.56 -10.99
N THR A 63 -10.36 -5.49 -11.27
CA THR A 63 -9.84 -4.37 -12.05
C THR A 63 -8.67 -3.66 -11.39
N MET A 64 -8.72 -3.52 -10.06
CA MET A 64 -7.63 -2.92 -9.29
C MET A 64 -6.44 -3.87 -9.19
N PHE A 65 -6.71 -5.16 -9.04
CA PHE A 65 -5.66 -6.18 -9.00
C PHE A 65 -4.87 -6.19 -10.31
N ASP A 66 -5.56 -6.20 -11.44
CA ASP A 66 -4.92 -6.22 -12.76
C ASP A 66 -4.01 -5.01 -12.99
N LYS A 67 -4.34 -3.88 -12.40
CA LYS A 67 -3.54 -2.65 -12.51
C LYS A 67 -2.33 -2.62 -11.59
N ARG A 68 -2.42 -3.24 -10.42
CA ARG A 68 -1.46 -3.04 -9.32
C ARG A 68 -0.53 -4.20 -9.07
N TYR A 69 -0.85 -5.38 -9.62
CA TYR A 69 -0.09 -6.59 -9.35
C TYR A 69 0.39 -7.23 -10.64
N GLU A 70 1.49 -7.96 -10.54
CA GLU A 70 2.02 -8.76 -11.65
C GLU A 70 2.36 -10.15 -11.15
N ALA A 71 2.30 -11.14 -12.05
CA ALA A 71 2.60 -12.52 -11.71
C ALA A 71 4.08 -12.69 -11.40
N ALA A 72 4.39 -13.45 -10.36
CA ALA A 72 5.75 -13.89 -10.10
C ALA A 72 6.21 -14.86 -11.20
N ALA A 73 7.52 -15.10 -11.28
CA ALA A 73 8.13 -15.82 -12.41
C ALA A 73 7.54 -17.21 -12.69
N SER A 74 7.02 -17.88 -11.66
CA SER A 74 6.44 -19.22 -11.78
C SER A 74 4.93 -19.24 -12.00
N THR A 75 4.30 -18.07 -12.08
CA THR A 75 2.84 -17.95 -12.15
C THR A 75 2.42 -17.30 -13.46
N THR A 76 1.39 -17.86 -14.10
CA THR A 76 0.75 -17.23 -15.27
C THR A 76 -0.26 -16.21 -14.77
N PHE A 77 -0.23 -15.00 -15.30
CA PHE A 77 -1.19 -13.97 -14.90
C PHE A 77 -2.63 -14.41 -15.13
N GLY A 78 -3.44 -14.26 -14.10
CA GLY A 78 -4.85 -14.71 -14.11
C GLY A 78 -5.06 -16.08 -13.48
N SER A 79 -3.99 -16.82 -13.19
CA SER A 79 -4.05 -18.08 -12.47
C SER A 79 -3.74 -17.88 -10.99
N ASP A 80 -4.27 -18.75 -10.14
CA ASP A 80 -3.91 -18.77 -8.72
C ASP A 80 -2.40 -19.00 -8.59
N GLY A 81 -1.78 -18.33 -7.66
CA GLY A 81 -0.35 -18.48 -7.42
C GLY A 81 0.27 -17.28 -6.73
N ASP A 82 1.55 -17.07 -7.01
CA ASP A 82 2.34 -16.02 -6.39
C ASP A 82 2.34 -14.75 -7.25
N TYR A 83 2.13 -13.61 -6.61
CA TYR A 83 2.09 -12.30 -7.26
C TYR A 83 2.91 -11.30 -6.47
N VAL A 84 3.37 -10.26 -7.14
CA VAL A 84 4.03 -9.13 -6.52
C VAL A 84 3.30 -7.84 -6.89
N LYS A 85 3.26 -6.91 -5.95
CA LYS A 85 2.70 -5.58 -6.24
C LYS A 85 3.68 -4.83 -7.14
N LYS A 86 3.17 -4.19 -8.19
CA LYS A 86 3.98 -3.40 -9.10
C LYS A 86 4.73 -2.32 -8.31
N PRO A 87 6.01 -2.11 -8.61
CA PRO A 87 6.78 -1.05 -7.97
C PRO A 87 6.12 0.30 -8.18
N LEU A 88 6.06 1.10 -7.11
CA LEU A 88 5.55 2.47 -7.15
C LEU A 88 6.58 3.37 -6.47
N GLU A 89 7.08 4.35 -7.22
CA GLU A 89 7.88 5.41 -6.64
C GLU A 89 6.99 6.35 -5.84
N VAL A 90 7.42 6.68 -4.64
CA VAL A 90 6.70 7.62 -3.78
C VAL A 90 7.67 8.66 -3.24
N PHE A 91 7.15 9.83 -2.90
CA PHE A 91 7.92 10.83 -2.18
C PHE A 91 7.81 10.57 -0.69
N ALA A 92 8.92 10.71 0.02
CA ALA A 92 8.99 10.48 1.45
C ALA A 92 9.71 11.62 2.14
N LEU A 93 9.20 12.04 3.29
CA LEU A 93 9.78 13.09 4.11
C LEU A 93 9.85 12.61 5.56
N ARG A 94 11.05 12.59 6.13
CA ARG A 94 11.21 12.29 7.54
C ARG A 94 10.74 13.49 8.37
N LEU A 95 9.88 13.25 9.34
CA LEU A 95 9.34 14.29 10.19
C LEU A 95 10.35 14.69 11.26
N GLU A 96 10.65 15.96 11.33
CA GLU A 96 11.49 16.55 12.39
C GLU A 96 10.65 17.06 13.56
N LEU A 97 9.36 17.27 13.32
CA LEU A 97 8.36 17.71 14.28
C LEU A 97 7.08 16.89 14.07
N PRO A 98 6.26 16.74 15.13
CA PRO A 98 4.95 16.12 14.95
C PRO A 98 4.13 16.86 13.87
N LEU A 99 3.36 16.12 13.11
CA LEU A 99 2.58 16.65 11.98
C LEU A 99 1.22 15.97 11.90
N ASP A 100 0.19 16.76 11.67
CA ASP A 100 -1.14 16.26 11.30
C ASP A 100 -1.40 16.56 9.83
N VAL A 101 -1.91 15.57 9.11
CA VAL A 101 -2.29 15.70 7.71
C VAL A 101 -3.78 15.44 7.58
N THR A 102 -4.51 16.43 7.10
CA THR A 102 -5.94 16.28 6.82
C THR A 102 -6.11 15.65 5.44
N LEU A 103 -6.85 14.54 5.40
CA LEU A 103 -7.10 13.80 4.16
C LEU A 103 -8.29 14.38 3.41
N ALA A 104 -8.22 14.34 2.07
CA ALA A 104 -9.30 14.83 1.22
C ALA A 104 -10.62 14.07 1.45
N ALA A 105 -10.54 12.77 1.76
CA ALA A 105 -11.71 11.95 2.04
C ALA A 105 -12.25 12.09 3.47
N GLY A 106 -11.64 12.96 4.27
CA GLY A 106 -11.93 13.11 5.69
C GLY A 106 -10.95 12.31 6.56
N GLY A 107 -10.89 12.67 7.83
CA GLY A 107 -9.94 12.07 8.76
C GLY A 107 -8.60 12.81 8.77
N VAL A 108 -7.80 12.48 9.77
CA VAL A 108 -6.49 13.09 10.01
C VAL A 108 -5.47 11.99 10.25
N LEU A 109 -4.34 12.06 9.55
CA LEU A 109 -3.17 11.25 9.86
C LEU A 109 -2.28 12.03 10.82
N HIS A 110 -1.83 11.38 11.89
CA HIS A 110 -0.90 11.96 12.82
C HIS A 110 0.45 11.27 12.74
N GLY A 111 1.53 12.06 12.63
CA GLY A 111 2.90 11.56 12.65
C GLY A 111 3.69 12.18 13.79
N GLU A 112 4.57 11.40 14.40
CA GLU A 112 5.51 11.84 15.41
C GLU A 112 6.88 12.13 14.79
N THR A 113 7.72 12.83 15.53
CA THR A 113 9.12 13.05 15.15
C THR A 113 9.79 11.71 14.84
N GLY A 114 10.44 11.63 13.70
CA GLY A 114 11.13 10.44 13.24
C GLY A 114 10.28 9.53 12.34
N ASP A 115 8.97 9.71 12.32
CA ASP A 115 8.10 9.03 11.36
C ASP A 115 8.35 9.55 9.94
N TRP A 116 7.89 8.79 8.95
CA TRP A 116 7.98 9.20 7.55
C TRP A 116 6.59 9.51 7.00
N LEU A 117 6.48 10.69 6.41
CA LEU A 117 5.31 11.06 5.62
C LEU A 117 5.55 10.62 4.19
N LEU A 118 4.62 9.85 3.64
CA LEU A 118 4.68 9.35 2.27
C LEU A 118 3.58 9.99 1.46
N GLN A 119 3.89 10.35 0.23
CA GLN A 119 2.90 10.79 -0.75
C GLN A 119 2.87 9.80 -1.91
N TYR A 120 1.76 9.09 -2.03
CA TYR A 120 1.53 8.09 -3.07
C TYR A 120 0.94 8.70 -4.35
N GLY A 121 0.26 9.80 -4.22
CA GLY A 121 -0.39 10.53 -5.29
C GLY A 121 -0.77 11.93 -4.84
N PRO A 122 -1.43 12.74 -5.69
CA PRO A 122 -1.68 14.15 -5.39
C PRO A 122 -2.39 14.43 -4.07
N THR A 123 -3.28 13.53 -3.64
CA THR A 123 -4.07 13.68 -2.41
C THR A 123 -3.98 12.47 -1.51
N ASP A 124 -3.05 11.55 -1.79
CA ASP A 124 -2.95 10.28 -1.10
C ASP A 124 -1.66 10.24 -0.27
N TYR A 125 -1.81 10.25 1.05
CA TYR A 125 -0.71 10.30 2.00
C TYR A 125 -0.78 9.15 2.99
N GLY A 126 0.37 8.80 3.55
CA GLY A 126 0.46 7.83 4.64
C GLY A 126 1.57 8.22 5.61
N ILE A 127 1.49 7.67 6.81
CA ILE A 127 2.53 7.83 7.84
C ILE A 127 3.06 6.45 8.18
N VAL A 128 4.38 6.31 8.18
CA VAL A 128 5.05 5.04 8.47
C VAL A 128 6.16 5.29 9.49
N ARG A 129 6.24 4.44 10.50
CA ARG A 129 7.31 4.51 11.49
C ARG A 129 8.65 4.24 10.81
N ASP A 130 9.71 4.85 11.35
CA ASP A 130 11.05 4.76 10.78
C ASP A 130 11.54 3.31 10.62
N ASP A 131 11.33 2.46 11.62
CA ASP A 131 11.76 1.06 11.59
C ASP A 131 11.05 0.28 10.46
N ILE A 132 9.75 0.48 10.31
CA ILE A 132 8.95 -0.15 9.24
C ILE A 132 9.36 0.41 7.88
N PHE A 133 9.53 1.72 7.79
CA PHE A 133 9.94 2.38 6.54
C PHE A 133 11.27 1.82 6.03
N ARG A 134 12.27 1.74 6.88
CA ARG A 134 13.60 1.25 6.49
C ARG A 134 13.61 -0.22 6.10
N SER A 135 12.68 -1.01 6.62
CA SER A 135 12.57 -2.43 6.28
C SER A 135 11.73 -2.70 5.02
N THR A 136 10.94 -1.73 4.55
CA THR A 136 9.98 -1.94 3.45
C THR A 136 10.21 -1.07 2.22
N TYR A 137 11.03 -0.03 2.32
CA TYR A 137 11.33 0.89 1.21
C TYR A 137 12.83 0.98 0.96
N ASP A 138 13.18 1.21 -0.30
CA ASP A 138 14.54 1.52 -0.73
C ASP A 138 14.60 2.94 -1.24
N PHE A 139 15.69 3.64 -0.92
CA PHE A 139 15.96 4.97 -1.46
C PHE A 139 16.41 4.84 -2.93
N LEU A 140 15.92 5.74 -3.74
CA LEU A 140 16.32 5.83 -5.14
C LEU A 140 17.53 6.74 -5.35
#